data_0c19294a9559602372f07821aad58453
#
_entry.id   0c19294a9559602372f07821aad58453
#
_cell.length_a   1.000
_cell.length_b   1.000
_cell.length_c   1.000
_cell.angle_alpha   90.00
_cell.angle_beta   90.00
_cell.angle_gamma   90.00
#
_symmetry.space_group_name_H-M   'P 1'
#
loop_
_entity.id
_entity.type
_entity.pdbx_description
1 polymer ?
#
loop_
_entity_poly.entity_id
_entity_poly.type
_entity_poly.pdbx_seq_one_letter_code
_entity_poly.pdbx_strand_id
1 'polypeptide(L)'
;TATGVYYMHRKNGKIIYIGKSKNIRKRIIQHFTNDNKKSKKIQLEVVSVSYEETGNDLIALLKESQEIKTLKPIFNHALKRNIFQSQLYSFYDDNGYLNLKIGKNTEQNSNDNIITTFSNYQQAKNFLYKITDEFQLCQKLNHLEKSESTCFNYGLKICNGACINKEKVSEYNQRVQKYIE
;
A
#
# COMPACT_ATOMS: atom_id res chain seq x y z
N THR A 1 -24.10 -25.80 -9.01
CA THR A 1 -23.28 -24.93 -8.13
C THR A 1 -22.16 -24.34 -8.97
N ALA A 2 -22.30 -23.08 -9.41
CA ALA A 2 -21.31 -22.41 -10.23
C ALA A 2 -20.24 -21.74 -9.36
N THR A 3 -18.96 -22.02 -9.66
CA THR A 3 -17.81 -21.29 -9.11
C THR A 3 -17.45 -20.15 -10.05
N GLY A 4 -17.36 -18.92 -9.53
CA GLY A 4 -17.04 -17.79 -10.37
C GLY A 4 -17.19 -16.44 -9.67
N VAL A 5 -17.32 -15.39 -10.49
CA VAL A 5 -17.51 -13.99 -10.08
C VAL A 5 -18.93 -13.55 -10.38
N TYR A 6 -19.52 -12.77 -9.48
CA TYR A 6 -20.84 -12.18 -9.64
C TYR A 6 -20.79 -10.66 -9.45
N TYR A 7 -21.70 -9.99 -10.14
CA TYR A 7 -21.79 -8.54 -10.24
C TYR A 7 -23.17 -8.07 -9.83
N MET A 8 -23.25 -7.10 -8.96
CA MET A 8 -24.49 -6.47 -8.57
C MET A 8 -24.61 -5.09 -9.21
N HIS A 9 -25.73 -4.85 -9.87
CA HIS A 9 -25.96 -3.65 -10.67
C HIS A 9 -27.07 -2.80 -10.06
N ARG A 10 -26.94 -1.48 -10.15
CA ARG A 10 -28.03 -0.54 -9.89
C ARG A 10 -28.84 -0.24 -11.18
N LYS A 11 -29.94 0.52 -11.04
CA LYS A 11 -30.91 0.82 -12.11
C LYS A 11 -30.28 1.37 -13.40
N ASN A 12 -29.16 2.08 -13.33
CA ASN A 12 -28.45 2.61 -14.50
C ASN A 12 -27.43 1.64 -15.10
N GLY A 13 -27.45 0.36 -14.74
CA GLY A 13 -26.51 -0.67 -15.19
C GLY A 13 -25.14 -0.63 -14.54
N LYS A 14 -24.81 0.39 -13.72
CA LYS A 14 -23.51 0.52 -13.08
C LYS A 14 -23.28 -0.58 -12.05
N ILE A 15 -22.13 -1.24 -12.09
CA ILE A 15 -21.71 -2.24 -11.11
C ILE A 15 -21.40 -1.55 -9.78
N ILE A 16 -22.09 -1.99 -8.72
CA ILE A 16 -21.94 -1.45 -7.37
C ILE A 16 -21.21 -2.40 -6.43
N TYR A 17 -21.20 -3.69 -6.74
CA TYR A 17 -20.48 -4.71 -6.00
C TYR A 17 -20.03 -5.84 -6.92
N ILE A 18 -18.83 -6.36 -6.68
CA ILE A 18 -18.27 -7.56 -7.30
C ILE A 18 -17.88 -8.53 -6.19
N GLY A 19 -18.12 -9.82 -6.38
CA GLY A 19 -17.72 -10.84 -5.42
C GLY A 19 -17.46 -12.18 -6.09
N LYS A 20 -16.57 -12.98 -5.50
CA LYS A 20 -16.36 -14.36 -5.90
C LYS A 20 -17.07 -15.35 -5.00
N SER A 21 -17.38 -16.53 -5.51
CA SER A 21 -17.88 -17.64 -4.71
C SER A 21 -17.65 -18.99 -5.38
N LYS A 22 -17.47 -20.03 -4.56
CA LYS A 22 -17.55 -21.44 -5.00
C LYS A 22 -19.01 -21.87 -5.24
N ASN A 23 -19.98 -21.12 -4.73
CA ASN A 23 -21.41 -21.32 -4.96
C ASN A 23 -22.07 -19.94 -5.04
N ILE A 24 -22.14 -19.41 -6.25
CA ILE A 24 -22.65 -18.07 -6.54
C ILE A 24 -24.09 -17.90 -6.02
N ARG A 25 -24.97 -18.89 -6.29
CA ARG A 25 -26.39 -18.83 -5.85
C ARG A 25 -26.50 -18.67 -4.33
N LYS A 26 -25.82 -19.54 -3.56
CA LYS A 26 -25.81 -19.47 -2.09
C LYS A 26 -25.27 -18.11 -1.61
N ARG A 27 -24.23 -17.61 -2.25
CA ARG A 27 -23.59 -16.33 -1.87
C ARG A 27 -24.49 -15.13 -2.11
N ILE A 28 -25.19 -15.11 -3.23
CA ILE A 28 -26.17 -14.05 -3.54
C ILE A 28 -27.30 -14.07 -2.51
N ILE A 29 -27.89 -15.23 -2.21
CA ILE A 29 -28.93 -15.36 -1.19
C ILE A 29 -28.43 -14.81 0.16
N GLN A 30 -27.21 -15.13 0.57
CA GLN A 30 -26.60 -14.58 1.80
C GLN A 30 -26.55 -13.05 1.82
N HIS A 31 -26.31 -12.40 0.69
CA HIS A 31 -26.34 -10.93 0.64
C HIS A 31 -27.74 -10.36 0.92
N PHE A 32 -28.79 -11.07 0.54
CA PHE A 32 -30.19 -10.64 0.76
C PHE A 32 -30.77 -11.08 2.10
N THR A 33 -30.16 -12.08 2.76
CA THR A 33 -30.60 -12.57 4.08
C THR A 33 -29.79 -11.98 5.24
N ASN A 34 -28.61 -11.43 4.97
CA ASN A 34 -27.74 -10.84 6.01
C ASN A 34 -28.19 -9.43 6.40
N ASP A 35 -28.24 -9.19 7.73
CA ASP A 35 -28.64 -7.92 8.34
C ASP A 35 -27.52 -6.91 8.61
N ASN A 36 -26.28 -7.21 8.17
CA ASN A 36 -25.18 -6.29 8.37
C ASN A 36 -25.33 -5.00 7.54
N LYS A 37 -24.73 -3.90 8.04
CA LYS A 37 -24.84 -2.55 7.41
C LYS A 37 -24.47 -2.51 5.92
N LYS A 38 -23.51 -3.35 5.49
CA LYS A 38 -23.10 -3.43 4.09
C LYS A 38 -24.16 -4.11 3.23
N SER A 39 -24.67 -5.27 3.69
CA SER A 39 -25.72 -6.01 2.97
C SER A 39 -26.98 -5.17 2.83
N LYS A 40 -27.42 -4.48 3.88
CA LYS A 40 -28.58 -3.56 3.82
C LYS A 40 -28.41 -2.46 2.76
N LYS A 41 -27.23 -1.84 2.68
CA LYS A 41 -26.94 -0.82 1.65
C LYS A 41 -26.97 -1.41 0.23
N ILE A 42 -26.41 -2.61 0.04
CA ILE A 42 -26.45 -3.30 -1.25
C ILE A 42 -27.89 -3.63 -1.63
N GLN A 43 -28.68 -4.19 -0.72
CA GLN A 43 -30.09 -4.56 -0.94
C GLN A 43 -30.95 -3.37 -1.41
N LEU A 44 -30.69 -2.16 -0.88
CA LEU A 44 -31.43 -0.94 -1.26
C LEU A 44 -31.11 -0.45 -2.68
N GLU A 45 -29.92 -0.76 -3.20
CA GLU A 45 -29.44 -0.19 -4.46
C GLU A 45 -29.38 -1.19 -5.61
N VAL A 46 -29.34 -2.50 -5.32
CA VAL A 46 -29.23 -3.53 -6.35
C VAL A 46 -30.56 -3.78 -7.07
N VAL A 47 -30.51 -3.80 -8.39
CA VAL A 47 -31.68 -4.07 -9.25
C VAL A 47 -31.52 -5.38 -10.02
N SER A 48 -30.29 -5.73 -10.37
CA SER A 48 -30.00 -6.98 -11.10
C SER A 48 -28.65 -7.55 -10.71
N VAL A 49 -28.46 -8.83 -10.97
CA VAL A 49 -27.24 -9.57 -10.73
C VAL A 49 -26.86 -10.33 -12.00
N SER A 50 -25.60 -10.21 -12.42
CA SER A 50 -24.99 -11.05 -13.43
C SER A 50 -23.85 -11.87 -12.84
N TYR A 51 -23.41 -12.91 -13.53
CA TYR A 51 -22.29 -13.73 -13.08
C TYR A 51 -21.53 -14.30 -14.26
N GLU A 52 -20.29 -14.72 -13.98
CA GLU A 52 -19.43 -15.44 -14.90
C GLU A 52 -18.80 -16.64 -14.18
N GLU A 53 -18.90 -17.80 -14.79
CA GLU A 53 -18.30 -19.03 -14.27
C GLU A 53 -16.82 -19.09 -14.66
N THR A 54 -15.97 -19.41 -13.70
CA THR A 54 -14.51 -19.44 -13.90
C THR A 54 -13.92 -20.85 -13.79
N GLY A 55 -14.76 -21.84 -13.49
CA GLY A 55 -14.34 -23.24 -13.34
C GLY A 55 -13.59 -23.56 -12.04
N ASN A 56 -12.78 -22.63 -11.52
CA ASN A 56 -12.10 -22.83 -10.23
C ASN A 56 -12.00 -21.54 -9.39
N ASP A 57 -11.71 -21.71 -8.09
CA ASP A 57 -11.71 -20.64 -7.10
C ASP A 57 -10.53 -19.68 -7.26
N LEU A 58 -9.37 -20.14 -7.77
CA LEU A 58 -8.19 -19.30 -8.00
C LEU A 58 -8.44 -18.33 -9.14
N ILE A 59 -8.98 -18.78 -10.25
CA ILE A 59 -9.33 -17.91 -11.38
C ILE A 59 -10.41 -16.90 -10.96
N ALA A 60 -11.44 -17.35 -10.18
CA ALA A 60 -12.43 -16.44 -9.61
C ALA A 60 -11.80 -15.34 -8.74
N LEU A 61 -10.82 -15.70 -7.90
CA LEU A 61 -10.12 -14.74 -7.03
C LEU A 61 -9.31 -13.70 -7.83
N LEU A 62 -8.55 -14.17 -8.82
CA LEU A 62 -7.74 -13.28 -9.67
C LEU A 62 -8.64 -12.32 -10.46
N LYS A 63 -9.71 -12.84 -11.05
CA LYS A 63 -10.69 -12.05 -11.80
C LYS A 63 -11.40 -11.02 -10.91
N GLU A 64 -11.93 -11.43 -9.75
CA GLU A 64 -12.52 -10.51 -8.77
C GLU A 64 -11.57 -9.37 -8.43
N SER A 65 -10.31 -9.69 -8.10
CA SER A 65 -9.30 -8.69 -7.73
C SER A 65 -9.01 -7.72 -8.87
N GLN A 66 -8.85 -8.21 -10.09
CA GLN A 66 -8.59 -7.40 -11.27
C GLN A 66 -9.76 -6.46 -11.56
N GLU A 67 -10.98 -6.98 -11.59
CA GLU A 67 -12.16 -6.19 -11.92
C GLU A 67 -12.54 -5.17 -10.85
N ILE A 68 -12.34 -5.48 -9.56
CA ILE A 68 -12.51 -4.48 -8.49
C ILE A 68 -11.54 -3.32 -8.65
N LYS A 69 -10.29 -3.59 -9.06
CA LYS A 69 -9.28 -2.53 -9.30
C LYS A 69 -9.65 -1.66 -10.49
N THR A 70 -10.17 -2.27 -11.56
CA THR A 70 -10.54 -1.59 -12.81
C THR A 70 -11.84 -0.80 -12.65
N LEU A 71 -12.90 -1.45 -12.16
CA LEU A 71 -14.26 -0.90 -12.12
C LEU A 71 -14.56 -0.09 -10.85
N LYS A 72 -13.77 -0.29 -9.80
CA LYS A 72 -13.84 0.43 -8.51
C LYS A 72 -15.27 0.51 -7.93
N PRO A 73 -16.00 -0.63 -7.76
CA PRO A 73 -17.38 -0.62 -7.31
C PRO A 73 -17.51 0.01 -5.92
N ILE A 74 -18.64 0.73 -5.67
CA ILE A 74 -18.79 1.54 -4.46
C ILE A 74 -18.77 0.74 -3.16
N PHE A 75 -19.22 -0.52 -3.18
CA PHE A 75 -19.28 -1.38 -1.99
C PHE A 75 -18.09 -2.34 -1.82
N ASN A 76 -17.06 -2.30 -2.69
CA ASN A 76 -15.84 -3.09 -2.56
C ASN A 76 -14.71 -2.28 -1.90
N HIS A 77 -14.90 -1.76 -0.71
CA HIS A 77 -13.94 -0.85 -0.06
C HIS A 77 -12.54 -1.45 0.18
N ALA A 78 -12.47 -2.73 0.59
CA ALA A 78 -11.21 -3.36 0.97
C ALA A 78 -10.25 -3.58 -0.21
N LEU A 79 -10.76 -3.98 -1.37
CA LEU A 79 -9.95 -4.29 -2.56
C LEU A 79 -9.75 -3.11 -3.51
N LYS A 80 -10.36 -1.95 -3.23
CA LYS A 80 -10.09 -0.70 -3.96
C LYS A 80 -8.72 -0.10 -3.64
N ARG A 81 -8.18 -0.42 -2.47
CA ARG A 81 -6.88 0.08 -2.04
C ARG A 81 -5.80 -0.72 -2.76
N ASN A 82 -4.83 -0.04 -3.31
CA ASN A 82 -3.60 -0.69 -3.73
C ASN A 82 -3.08 -1.51 -2.55
N ILE A 83 -2.72 -2.77 -2.80
CA ILE A 83 -2.15 -3.66 -1.77
C ILE A 83 -0.92 -3.00 -1.16
N PHE A 84 -0.16 -2.24 -1.96
CA PHE A 84 0.99 -1.46 -1.54
C PHE A 84 0.58 0.00 -1.33
N GLN A 85 0.39 0.38 -0.06
CA GLN A 85 -0.02 1.75 0.30
C GLN A 85 1.16 2.68 0.54
N SER A 86 2.34 2.13 0.82
CA SER A 86 3.55 2.87 1.12
C SER A 86 4.73 2.38 0.30
N GLN A 87 5.61 3.29 -0.07
CA GLN A 87 6.84 3.04 -0.82
C GLN A 87 8.02 3.58 -0.05
N LEU A 88 9.14 2.88 -0.09
CA LEU A 88 10.45 3.40 0.28
C LEU A 88 11.15 3.85 -1.00
N TYR A 89 11.58 5.07 -1.04
CA TYR A 89 12.32 5.63 -2.16
C TYR A 89 13.54 6.40 -1.68
N SER A 90 14.52 6.56 -2.57
CA SER A 90 15.70 7.36 -2.34
C SER A 90 15.66 8.65 -3.16
N PHE A 91 16.21 9.72 -2.60
CA PHE A 91 16.37 11.02 -3.27
C PHE A 91 17.59 11.74 -2.69
N TYR A 92 18.16 12.66 -3.46
CA TYR A 92 19.21 13.56 -2.98
C TYR A 92 18.58 14.82 -2.42
N ASP A 93 19.04 15.27 -1.24
CA ASP A 93 18.69 16.58 -0.72
C ASP A 93 19.56 17.70 -1.32
N ASP A 94 19.25 18.95 -0.96
CA ASP A 94 19.95 20.14 -1.47
C ASP A 94 21.44 20.18 -1.07
N ASN A 95 21.83 19.43 -0.04
CA ASN A 95 23.22 19.29 0.43
C ASN A 95 23.95 18.11 -0.23
N GLY A 96 23.26 17.36 -1.09
CA GLY A 96 23.79 16.21 -1.81
C GLY A 96 23.79 14.89 -1.03
N TYR A 97 23.15 14.81 0.16
CA TYR A 97 22.98 13.56 0.88
C TYR A 97 21.90 12.69 0.23
N LEU A 98 22.18 11.40 0.06
CA LEU A 98 21.21 10.40 -0.42
C LEU A 98 20.34 9.95 0.73
N ASN A 99 19.09 10.39 0.75
CA ASN A 99 18.13 10.13 1.81
C ASN A 99 17.15 9.03 1.44
N LEU A 100 16.62 8.33 2.45
CA LEU A 100 15.54 7.36 2.32
C LEU A 100 14.27 7.94 2.93
N LYS A 101 13.14 7.83 2.21
CA LYS A 101 11.86 8.37 2.67
C LYS A 101 10.72 7.42 2.35
N ILE A 102 9.72 7.42 3.23
CA ILE A 102 8.46 6.69 3.03
C ILE A 102 7.43 7.65 2.47
N GLY A 103 6.86 7.33 1.33
CA GLY A 103 5.77 8.06 0.71
C GLY A 103 4.58 7.19 0.37
N LYS A 104 3.48 7.84 -0.02
CA LYS A 104 2.32 7.14 -0.56
C LYS A 104 2.56 6.82 -2.05
N ASN A 105 2.00 5.72 -2.52
CA ASN A 105 2.10 5.29 -3.93
C ASN A 105 1.53 6.32 -4.94
N THR A 106 0.87 7.37 -4.48
CA THR A 106 0.28 8.45 -5.30
C THR A 106 1.13 9.72 -5.36
N GLU A 107 2.22 9.80 -4.60
CA GLU A 107 3.06 11.00 -4.44
C GLU A 107 4.46 10.73 -5.03
N GLN A 108 4.55 10.49 -6.34
CA GLN A 108 5.85 10.35 -7.02
C GLN A 108 6.34 11.69 -7.55
N ASN A 109 7.56 12.07 -7.15
CA ASN A 109 8.35 13.03 -7.89
C ASN A 109 9.13 12.29 -8.99
N SER A 110 9.30 12.91 -10.15
CA SER A 110 9.93 12.31 -11.33
C SER A 110 11.40 11.87 -11.12
N ASN A 111 12.02 12.28 -10.03
CA ASN A 111 13.43 11.99 -9.68
C ASN A 111 13.59 10.98 -8.53
N ASP A 112 12.49 10.42 -7.98
CA ASP A 112 12.56 9.50 -6.86
C ASP A 112 12.76 8.06 -7.35
N ASN A 113 13.81 7.39 -6.87
CA ASN A 113 14.03 5.96 -7.13
C ASN A 113 13.28 5.11 -6.10
N ILE A 114 12.27 4.35 -6.54
CA ILE A 114 11.56 3.41 -5.69
C ILE A 114 12.45 2.20 -5.41
N ILE A 115 12.70 1.93 -4.12
CA ILE A 115 13.49 0.79 -3.67
C ILE A 115 12.58 -0.42 -3.41
N THR A 116 11.51 -0.23 -2.64
CA THR A 116 10.57 -1.30 -2.30
C THR A 116 9.21 -0.75 -1.87
N THR A 117 8.22 -1.64 -1.77
CA THR A 117 6.83 -1.29 -1.46
C THR A 117 6.30 -2.08 -0.27
N PHE A 118 5.38 -1.50 0.49
CA PHE A 118 4.81 -2.09 1.70
C PHE A 118 3.29 -1.99 1.71
N SER A 119 2.63 -2.96 2.33
CA SER A 119 1.17 -2.98 2.46
C SER A 119 0.62 -1.88 3.38
N ASN A 120 1.43 -1.35 4.31
CA ASN A 120 1.06 -0.22 5.16
C ASN A 120 2.27 0.59 5.63
N TYR A 121 2.01 1.82 6.11
CA TYR A 121 3.03 2.75 6.57
C TYR A 121 3.85 2.23 7.77
N GLN A 122 3.22 1.50 8.70
CA GLN A 122 3.91 1.01 9.89
C GLN A 122 4.98 -0.04 9.54
N GLN A 123 4.69 -0.94 8.59
CA GLN A 123 5.69 -1.89 8.09
C GLN A 123 6.85 -1.17 7.41
N ALA A 124 6.58 -0.19 6.56
CA ALA A 124 7.61 0.63 5.93
C ALA A 124 8.47 1.35 6.98
N LYS A 125 7.84 1.92 8.00
CA LYS A 125 8.54 2.66 9.07
C LYS A 125 9.43 1.75 9.91
N ASN A 126 8.94 0.58 10.32
CA ASN A 126 9.74 -0.40 11.07
C ASN A 126 10.93 -0.90 10.23
N PHE A 127 10.71 -1.10 8.94
CA PHE A 127 11.76 -1.51 8.01
C PHE A 127 12.82 -0.40 7.85
N LEU A 128 12.41 0.85 7.69
CA LEU A 128 13.35 1.97 7.58
C LEU A 128 14.15 2.19 8.86
N TYR A 129 13.56 2.01 10.05
CA TYR A 129 14.30 2.02 11.31
C TYR A 129 15.39 0.95 11.33
N LYS A 130 15.04 -0.30 10.96
CA LYS A 130 16.00 -1.42 10.92
C LYS A 130 17.19 -1.11 10.02
N ILE A 131 16.95 -0.60 8.81
CA ILE A 131 18.02 -0.22 7.87
C ILE A 131 18.87 0.93 8.44
N THR A 132 18.21 1.94 9.00
CA THR A 132 18.88 3.09 9.58
C THR A 132 19.86 2.68 10.69
N ASP A 133 19.45 1.73 11.53
CA ASP A 133 20.31 1.20 12.60
C ASP A 133 21.42 0.29 12.03
N GLU A 134 21.09 -0.62 11.12
CA GLU A 134 22.04 -1.59 10.53
C GLU A 134 23.18 -0.90 9.75
N PHE A 135 22.83 0.13 8.98
CA PHE A 135 23.80 0.88 8.16
C PHE A 135 24.28 2.18 8.82
N GLN A 136 23.97 2.39 10.11
CA GLN A 136 24.33 3.58 10.88
C GLN A 136 23.96 4.90 10.15
N LEU A 137 22.76 4.93 9.54
CA LEU A 137 22.28 6.09 8.82
C LEU A 137 21.66 7.12 9.76
N CYS A 138 21.44 8.32 9.26
CA CYS A 138 20.88 9.42 10.04
C CYS A 138 19.35 9.37 10.07
N GLN A 139 18.74 9.25 11.25
CA GLN A 139 17.27 9.24 11.41
C GLN A 139 16.61 10.54 10.96
N LYS A 140 17.28 11.69 11.13
CA LYS A 140 16.77 12.99 10.68
C LYS A 140 16.74 13.10 9.16
N LEU A 141 17.84 12.75 8.48
CA LEU A 141 17.90 12.76 7.02
C LEU A 141 16.89 11.79 6.41
N ASN A 142 16.61 10.66 7.08
CA ASN A 142 15.63 9.67 6.65
C ASN A 142 14.20 9.96 7.18
N HIS A 143 13.93 11.17 7.66
CA HIS A 143 12.61 11.63 8.12
C HIS A 143 11.95 10.75 9.20
N LEU A 144 12.73 9.99 9.96
CA LEU A 144 12.27 9.19 11.10
C LEU A 144 12.17 10.03 12.38
N GLU A 145 13.00 11.05 12.50
CA GLU A 145 13.02 12.00 13.60
C GLU A 145 12.75 13.43 13.10
N LYS A 146 11.93 14.19 13.83
CA LYS A 146 11.53 15.56 13.48
C LYS A 146 12.08 16.64 14.42
N SER A 147 12.95 16.27 15.38
CA SER A 147 13.46 17.26 16.34
C SER A 147 14.37 18.27 15.65
N GLU A 148 14.25 19.54 16.02
CA GLU A 148 15.13 20.63 15.57
C GLU A 148 16.47 20.66 16.34
N SER A 149 16.52 19.99 17.49
CA SER A 149 17.72 19.89 18.35
C SER A 149 18.78 18.97 17.77
N THR A 150 19.96 18.96 18.40
CA THR A 150 21.06 18.04 18.08
C THR A 150 20.57 16.59 18.12
N CYS A 151 20.93 15.80 17.11
CA CYS A 151 20.46 14.42 16.96
C CYS A 151 20.89 13.58 18.17
N PHE A 152 19.92 13.00 18.89
CA PHE A 152 20.19 12.13 20.04
C PHE A 152 21.12 10.97 19.69
N ASN A 153 20.92 10.38 18.52
CA ASN A 153 21.73 9.26 18.02
C ASN A 153 23.20 9.62 17.81
N TYR A 154 23.50 10.88 17.42
CA TYR A 154 24.88 11.34 17.36
C TYR A 154 25.53 11.43 18.73
N GLY A 155 24.80 11.92 19.74
CA GLY A 155 25.26 11.94 21.13
C GLY A 155 25.57 10.55 21.69
N LEU A 156 24.82 9.53 21.29
CA LEU A 156 25.04 8.12 21.63
C LEU A 156 26.05 7.40 20.74
N LYS A 157 26.68 8.07 19.77
CA LYS A 157 27.61 7.48 18.78
C LYS A 157 26.97 6.36 17.94
N ILE A 158 25.67 6.40 17.74
CA ILE A 158 24.91 5.45 16.89
C ILE A 158 24.99 5.87 15.41
N CYS A 159 25.16 7.16 15.12
CA CYS A 159 25.38 7.69 13.79
C CYS A 159 26.57 8.67 13.74
N ASN A 160 27.06 8.95 12.53
CA ASN A 160 28.26 9.77 12.32
C ASN A 160 27.97 11.29 12.21
N GLY A 161 26.69 11.70 12.39
CA GLY A 161 26.32 13.12 12.44
C GLY A 161 26.17 13.82 11.09
N ALA A 162 25.70 13.11 10.07
CA ALA A 162 25.43 13.69 8.74
C ALA A 162 24.50 14.93 8.81
N CYS A 163 23.43 14.89 9.63
CA CYS A 163 22.50 16.01 9.78
C CYS A 163 23.07 17.27 10.47
N ILE A 164 24.27 17.18 11.00
CA ILE A 164 25.02 18.31 11.62
C ILE A 164 26.35 18.56 10.92
N ASN A 165 26.49 18.09 9.67
CA ASN A 165 27.66 18.25 8.81
C ASN A 165 29.00 17.72 9.41
N LYS A 166 28.92 16.71 10.30
CA LYS A 166 30.12 16.06 10.86
C LYS A 166 30.60 14.89 9.99
N GLU A 167 29.73 14.31 9.23
CA GLU A 167 30.03 13.25 8.28
C GLU A 167 30.06 13.78 6.84
N LYS A 168 31.02 13.34 6.05
CA LYS A 168 31.13 13.72 4.63
C LYS A 168 30.00 13.08 3.82
N VAL A 169 29.46 13.85 2.87
CA VAL A 169 28.40 13.42 1.94
C VAL A 169 28.75 12.11 1.24
N SER A 170 30.00 11.99 0.76
CA SER A 170 30.46 10.78 0.04
C SER A 170 30.43 9.53 0.91
N GLU A 171 30.87 9.63 2.16
CA GLU A 171 30.90 8.50 3.11
C GLU A 171 29.49 8.05 3.50
N TYR A 172 28.59 9.01 3.76
CA TYR A 172 27.18 8.73 4.04
C TYR A 172 26.49 8.06 2.84
N ASN A 173 26.62 8.66 1.64
CA ASN A 173 26.01 8.16 0.42
C ASN A 173 26.47 6.74 0.06
N GLN A 174 27.77 6.43 0.27
CA GLN A 174 28.30 5.10 0.05
C GLN A 174 27.59 4.03 0.92
N ARG A 175 27.25 4.34 2.18
CA ARG A 175 26.52 3.42 3.04
C ARG A 175 25.07 3.23 2.59
N VAL A 176 24.41 4.32 2.13
CA VAL A 176 23.05 4.21 1.59
C VAL A 176 23.06 3.40 0.27
N GLN A 177 24.04 3.64 -0.60
CA GLN A 177 24.18 2.88 -1.86
C GLN A 177 24.42 1.40 -1.60
N LYS A 178 25.29 1.05 -0.65
CA LYS A 178 25.53 -0.34 -0.24
C LYS A 178 24.26 -1.07 0.23
N TYR A 179 23.29 -0.33 0.75
CA TYR A 179 21.97 -0.90 1.09
C TYR A 179 21.10 -1.09 -0.16
N ILE A 180 21.17 -0.19 -1.12
CA ILE A 180 20.30 -0.21 -2.32
C ILE A 180 20.74 -1.29 -3.32
N GLU A 181 22.04 -1.62 -3.39
CA GLU A 181 22.62 -2.71 -4.20
C GLU A 181 22.25 -4.10 -3.66
#